data_cf697dfa9c3b4461249a6451ae81c7f8
#
_entry.id   cf697dfa9c3b4461249a6451ae81c7f8
#
_cell.length_a   1.000
_cell.length_b   1.000
_cell.length_c   1.000
_cell.angle_alpha   90.00
_cell.angle_beta   90.00
_cell.angle_gamma   90.00
#
_symmetry.space_group_name_H-M   'P 1'
#
loop_
_entity.id
_entity.type
_entity.pdbx_description
1 polymer ?
#
loop_
_entity_poly.entity_id
_entity_poly.type
_entity_poly.pdbx_seq_one_letter_code
_entity_poly.pdbx_strand_id
1 'polypeptide(L)'
;KVTEKEKKLLNKLAYVWQGTEIMRKEFLFNNWRYRFQVRFDDEEQWYDATSVIVGKSRYYAGRYNLFNGASLSSPLLHAALFTGDKRGDFIRYAACIAMEALTLDNDIIIRAAKKMEIRCNEENFAAELDGDAVTTAPLLIEMESEPIKFLA
;
A
#
# COMPACT_ATOMS: atom_id res chain seq x y z
N LYS A 1 -22.70 -20.20 -24.18
CA LYS A 1 -21.64 -19.22 -24.51
C LYS A 1 -21.62 -18.17 -23.39
N VAL A 2 -20.60 -18.20 -22.56
CA VAL A 2 -20.42 -17.19 -21.51
C VAL A 2 -20.17 -15.85 -22.17
N THR A 3 -20.94 -14.84 -21.83
CA THR A 3 -20.80 -13.51 -22.41
C THR A 3 -19.54 -12.80 -21.88
N GLU A 4 -19.03 -11.83 -22.63
CA GLU A 4 -17.83 -11.07 -22.27
C GLU A 4 -17.98 -10.32 -20.93
N LYS A 5 -19.23 -9.93 -20.61
CA LYS A 5 -19.58 -9.32 -19.31
C LYS A 5 -19.48 -10.33 -18.15
N GLU A 6 -19.88 -11.58 -18.37
CA GLU A 6 -19.78 -12.66 -17.37
C GLU A 6 -18.33 -13.08 -17.15
N LYS A 7 -17.49 -13.10 -18.21
CA LYS A 7 -16.04 -13.32 -18.07
C LYS A 7 -15.36 -12.22 -17.24
N LYS A 8 -15.71 -10.95 -17.49
CA LYS A 8 -15.16 -9.82 -16.68
C LYS A 8 -15.62 -9.88 -15.22
N LEU A 9 -16.86 -10.31 -14.97
CA LEU A 9 -17.37 -10.48 -13.62
C LEU A 9 -16.71 -11.65 -12.90
N LEU A 10 -16.56 -12.79 -13.60
CA LEU A 10 -15.86 -13.96 -13.06
C LEU A 10 -14.39 -13.69 -12.76
N ASN A 11 -13.69 -12.95 -13.63
CA ASN A 11 -12.31 -12.53 -13.35
C ASN A 11 -12.21 -11.59 -12.14
N LYS A 12 -13.16 -10.64 -11.99
CA LYS A 12 -13.22 -9.78 -10.80
C LYS A 12 -13.49 -10.57 -9.52
N LEU A 13 -14.40 -11.56 -9.60
CA LEU A 13 -14.71 -12.45 -8.47
C LEU A 13 -13.51 -13.37 -8.14
N ALA A 14 -12.78 -13.85 -9.13
CA ALA A 14 -11.56 -14.64 -8.91
C ALA A 14 -10.45 -13.81 -8.26
N TYR A 15 -10.27 -12.55 -8.66
CA TYR A 15 -9.33 -11.62 -8.01
C TYR A 15 -9.72 -11.34 -6.56
N VAL A 16 -11.01 -11.06 -6.29
CA VAL A 16 -11.53 -10.90 -4.94
C VAL A 16 -11.37 -12.18 -4.13
N TRP A 17 -11.60 -13.35 -4.74
CA TRP A 17 -11.45 -14.65 -4.10
C TRP A 17 -10.00 -14.96 -3.74
N GLN A 18 -9.04 -14.74 -4.67
CA GLN A 18 -7.61 -14.90 -4.38
C GLN A 18 -7.13 -13.93 -3.28
N GLY A 19 -7.55 -12.67 -3.36
CA GLY A 19 -7.28 -11.70 -2.31
C GLY A 19 -7.84 -12.13 -0.95
N THR A 20 -9.08 -12.65 -0.90
CA THR A 20 -9.69 -13.12 0.34
C THR A 20 -9.05 -14.40 0.88
N GLU A 21 -8.47 -15.25 0.05
CA GLU A 21 -7.81 -16.48 0.50
C GLU A 21 -6.42 -16.19 1.08
N ILE A 22 -5.66 -15.29 0.46
CA ILE A 22 -4.41 -14.76 1.02
C ILE A 22 -4.72 -14.03 2.34
N MET A 23 -5.70 -13.13 2.33
CA MET A 23 -6.16 -12.40 3.50
C MET A 23 -6.64 -13.34 4.61
N ARG A 24 -7.36 -14.42 4.28
CA ARG A 24 -7.83 -15.40 5.27
C ARG A 24 -6.69 -16.19 5.89
N LYS A 25 -5.67 -16.57 5.13
CA LYS A 25 -4.49 -17.27 5.64
C LYS A 25 -3.66 -16.36 6.54
N GLU A 26 -3.38 -15.13 6.10
CA GLU A 26 -2.68 -14.12 6.89
C GLU A 26 -3.49 -13.72 8.14
N PHE A 27 -4.80 -13.53 7.98
CA PHE A 27 -5.71 -13.12 9.05
C PHE A 27 -5.93 -14.20 10.11
N LEU A 28 -6.03 -15.48 9.72
CA LEU A 28 -6.33 -16.58 10.65
C LEU A 28 -5.10 -17.23 11.28
N PHE A 29 -3.93 -17.20 10.60
CA PHE A 29 -2.78 -18.00 10.98
C PHE A 29 -1.51 -17.19 11.25
N ASN A 30 -1.40 -15.96 10.79
CA ASN A 30 -0.25 -15.12 11.06
C ASN A 30 -0.63 -14.04 12.08
N ASN A 31 -0.07 -14.17 13.27
CA ASN A 31 0.06 -13.01 14.14
C ASN A 31 0.85 -11.97 13.34
N TRP A 32 0.36 -10.74 13.27
CA TRP A 32 1.03 -9.57 12.71
C TRP A 32 2.53 -9.54 13.11
N ARG A 33 3.30 -10.39 12.47
CA ARG A 33 4.72 -10.60 12.77
C ARG A 33 5.58 -9.50 12.20
N TYR A 34 5.13 -8.93 11.10
CA TYR A 34 5.90 -7.95 10.37
C TYR A 34 5.81 -6.61 11.07
N ARG A 35 6.97 -6.02 11.28
CA ARG A 35 7.15 -4.66 11.76
C ARG A 35 8.01 -3.94 10.76
N PHE A 36 7.48 -2.87 10.22
CA PHE A 36 8.18 -1.98 9.32
C PHE A 36 8.61 -0.74 10.09
N GLN A 37 9.77 -0.25 9.75
CA GLN A 37 10.23 1.07 10.13
C GLN A 37 10.40 1.89 8.87
N VAL A 38 9.79 3.06 8.82
CA VAL A 38 9.80 3.95 7.66
C VAL A 38 10.41 5.27 8.05
N ARG A 39 11.36 5.72 7.24
CA ARG A 39 11.98 7.04 7.36
C ARG A 39 11.73 7.83 6.09
N PHE A 40 11.43 9.12 6.25
CA PHE A 40 11.10 10.02 5.16
C PHE A 40 12.21 11.04 4.96
N ASP A 41 12.63 11.24 3.72
CA ASP A 41 13.71 12.14 3.33
C ASP A 41 14.96 11.94 4.21
N ASP A 42 15.51 13.01 4.77
CA ASP A 42 16.67 12.96 5.67
C ASP A 42 16.28 13.17 7.14
N GLU A 43 15.02 12.88 7.53
CA GLU A 43 14.56 12.95 8.91
C GLU A 43 15.33 11.92 9.77
N GLU A 44 15.61 12.25 11.04
CA GLU A 44 16.18 11.28 11.99
C GLU A 44 15.12 10.29 12.51
N GLN A 45 13.85 10.69 12.44
CA GLN A 45 12.73 9.94 12.98
C GLN A 45 12.36 8.74 12.11
N TRP A 46 12.18 7.58 12.75
CA TRP A 46 11.60 6.38 12.20
C TRP A 46 10.18 6.21 12.68
N TYR A 47 9.29 5.80 11.79
CA TYR A 47 7.88 5.52 12.06
C TYR A 47 7.64 4.02 11.99
N ASP A 48 7.10 3.46 13.07
CA ASP A 48 6.74 2.05 13.11
C ASP A 48 5.40 1.81 12.41
N ALA A 49 5.32 0.72 11.66
CA ALA A 49 4.11 0.31 10.96
C ALA A 49 3.99 -1.22 10.87
N THR A 50 2.78 -1.71 10.75
CA THR A 50 2.45 -3.12 10.47
C THR A 50 2.20 -3.37 9.00
N SER A 51 1.88 -2.31 8.26
CA SER A 51 1.74 -2.33 6.81
C SER A 51 2.04 -0.95 6.24
N VAL A 52 2.57 -0.92 5.02
CA VAL A 52 2.95 0.31 4.31
C VAL A 52 2.45 0.23 2.88
N ILE A 53 1.75 1.26 2.44
CA ILE A 53 1.37 1.44 1.03
C ILE A 53 2.05 2.71 0.54
N VAL A 54 2.81 2.61 -0.54
CA VAL A 54 3.44 3.76 -1.20
C VAL A 54 2.83 3.95 -2.57
N GLY A 55 2.55 5.19 -2.94
CA GLY A 55 1.96 5.51 -4.23
C GLY A 55 2.35 6.88 -4.74
N LYS A 56 2.31 7.02 -6.06
CA LYS A 56 2.57 8.27 -6.78
C LYS A 56 1.28 9.01 -7.12
N SER A 57 0.19 8.28 -7.27
CA SER A 57 -1.10 8.83 -7.68
C SER A 57 -2.11 8.84 -6.53
N ARG A 58 -3.19 9.59 -6.74
CA ARG A 58 -4.31 9.65 -5.82
C ARG A 58 -4.97 8.28 -5.60
N TYR A 59 -5.06 7.47 -6.65
CA TYR A 59 -5.86 6.26 -6.62
C TYR A 59 -5.01 5.01 -6.40
N TYR A 60 -5.49 4.16 -5.50
CA TYR A 60 -5.00 2.83 -5.24
C TYR A 60 -5.96 1.79 -5.85
N ALA A 61 -5.43 0.71 -6.41
CA ALA A 61 -6.20 -0.33 -7.08
C ALA A 61 -7.22 0.23 -8.10
N GLY A 62 -6.87 1.32 -8.76
CA GLY A 62 -7.62 1.96 -9.85
C GLY A 62 -8.88 2.73 -9.44
N ARG A 63 -9.31 2.68 -8.17
CA ARG A 63 -10.58 3.30 -7.75
C ARG A 63 -10.61 3.95 -6.37
N TYR A 64 -9.79 3.50 -5.43
CA TYR A 64 -9.82 4.01 -4.06
C TYR A 64 -8.92 5.24 -3.93
N ASN A 65 -9.48 6.36 -3.49
CA ASN A 65 -8.73 7.59 -3.24
C ASN A 65 -7.96 7.46 -1.91
N LEU A 66 -6.73 7.00 -2.02
CA LEU A 66 -5.87 6.76 -0.86
C LEU A 66 -5.11 8.02 -0.46
N PHE A 67 -4.63 8.78 -1.44
CA PHE A 67 -3.76 9.92 -1.24
C PHE A 67 -4.41 11.19 -1.77
N ASN A 68 -5.24 11.81 -0.93
CA ASN A 68 -5.89 13.06 -1.30
C ASN A 68 -4.84 14.16 -1.54
N GLY A 69 -4.86 14.75 -2.73
CA GLY A 69 -3.87 15.75 -3.13
C GLY A 69 -2.63 15.19 -3.84
N ALA A 70 -2.46 13.88 -3.95
CA ALA A 70 -1.39 13.30 -4.77
C ALA A 70 -1.60 13.59 -6.26
N SER A 71 -0.52 13.86 -6.97
CA SER A 71 -0.51 14.13 -8.41
C SER A 71 0.70 13.49 -9.08
N LEU A 72 0.52 12.98 -10.28
CA LEU A 72 1.61 12.44 -11.09
C LEU A 72 2.68 13.49 -11.42
N SER A 73 2.29 14.77 -11.51
CA SER A 73 3.20 15.89 -11.76
C SER A 73 3.91 16.41 -10.49
N SER A 74 3.48 16.00 -9.29
CA SER A 74 4.16 16.37 -8.04
C SER A 74 5.52 15.68 -7.96
N PRO A 75 6.56 16.31 -7.40
CA PRO A 75 7.85 15.64 -7.14
C PRO A 75 7.83 14.77 -5.87
N LEU A 76 6.67 14.40 -5.37
CA LEU A 76 6.52 13.66 -4.13
C LEU A 76 5.88 12.30 -4.35
N LEU A 77 6.33 11.31 -3.59
CA LEU A 77 5.65 10.06 -3.30
C LEU A 77 4.79 10.23 -2.06
N HIS A 78 3.74 9.45 -1.95
CA HIS A 78 2.88 9.41 -0.77
C HIS A 78 2.94 8.04 -0.13
N ALA A 79 2.93 7.98 1.20
CA ALA A 79 2.86 6.75 1.96
C ALA A 79 1.71 6.79 2.96
N ALA A 80 1.02 5.66 3.09
CA ALA A 80 0.09 5.38 4.18
C ALA A 80 0.71 4.29 5.06
N LEU A 81 0.96 4.59 6.31
CA LEU A 81 1.49 3.69 7.33
C LEU A 81 0.34 3.28 8.24
N PHE A 82 0.14 2.00 8.38
CA PHE A 82 -0.85 1.41 9.26
C PHE A 82 -0.15 0.90 10.52
N THR A 83 -0.46 1.48 11.69
CA THR A 83 0.32 1.26 12.91
C THR A 83 -0.32 0.29 13.88
N GLY A 84 -1.61 0.01 13.75
CA GLY A 84 -2.34 -0.92 14.62
C GLY A 84 -1.85 -2.35 14.48
N ASP A 85 -1.88 -3.08 15.57
CA ASP A 85 -1.34 -4.44 15.69
C ASP A 85 -2.38 -5.49 16.12
N LYS A 86 -3.65 -5.11 16.20
CA LYS A 86 -4.75 -6.00 16.56
C LYS A 86 -5.41 -6.61 15.33
N ARG A 87 -5.90 -7.83 15.46
CA ARG A 87 -6.60 -8.53 14.37
C ARG A 87 -7.77 -7.74 13.77
N GLY A 88 -8.48 -6.94 14.60
CA GLY A 88 -9.58 -6.11 14.14
C GLY A 88 -9.16 -4.89 13.31
N ASP A 89 -7.92 -4.43 13.44
CA ASP A 89 -7.42 -3.23 12.77
C ASP A 89 -7.41 -3.40 11.26
N PHE A 90 -7.12 -4.61 10.78
CA PHE A 90 -7.16 -4.89 9.35
C PHE A 90 -8.55 -4.65 8.74
N ILE A 91 -9.63 -5.09 9.40
CA ILE A 91 -11.01 -4.85 8.93
C ILE A 91 -11.31 -3.36 8.95
N ARG A 92 -10.89 -2.68 10.00
CA ARG A 92 -11.03 -1.22 10.14
C ARG A 92 -10.28 -0.48 9.03
N TYR A 93 -9.04 -0.86 8.73
CA TYR A 93 -8.27 -0.26 7.63
C TYR A 93 -8.88 -0.52 6.27
N ALA A 94 -9.36 -1.73 6.01
CA ALA A 94 -10.07 -2.04 4.77
C ALA A 94 -11.35 -1.19 4.62
N ALA A 95 -12.08 -0.96 5.71
CA ALA A 95 -13.24 -0.07 5.72
C ALA A 95 -12.82 1.39 5.48
N CYS A 96 -11.76 1.89 6.11
CA CYS A 96 -11.22 3.24 5.88
C CYS A 96 -10.81 3.45 4.41
N ILE A 97 -10.18 2.46 3.79
CA ILE A 97 -9.83 2.50 2.36
C ILE A 97 -11.10 2.54 1.49
N ALA A 98 -12.05 1.63 1.76
CA ALA A 98 -13.27 1.54 0.98
C ALA A 98 -14.17 2.80 1.08
N MET A 99 -14.13 3.47 2.22
CA MET A 99 -14.90 4.70 2.51
C MET A 99 -14.10 5.99 2.23
N GLU A 100 -12.87 5.87 1.76
CA GLU A 100 -11.94 7.01 1.53
C GLU A 100 -11.73 7.87 2.80
N ALA A 101 -11.72 7.23 3.96
CA ALA A 101 -11.74 7.85 5.29
C ALA A 101 -10.44 7.63 6.09
N LEU A 102 -9.31 7.41 5.41
CA LEU A 102 -8.01 7.11 6.04
C LEU A 102 -7.57 8.16 7.05
N THR A 103 -7.85 9.43 6.79
CA THR A 103 -7.47 10.55 7.66
C THR A 103 -8.28 10.63 8.96
N LEU A 104 -9.35 9.85 9.08
CA LEU A 104 -10.19 9.81 10.28
C LEU A 104 -9.69 8.78 11.32
N ASP A 105 -8.73 7.93 10.94
CA ASP A 105 -8.19 6.90 11.80
C ASP A 105 -6.82 7.32 12.34
N ASN A 106 -6.68 7.37 13.66
CA ASN A 106 -5.46 7.81 14.34
C ASN A 106 -4.29 6.82 14.21
N ASP A 107 -4.57 5.55 13.87
CA ASP A 107 -3.55 4.54 13.62
C ASP A 107 -3.11 4.50 12.16
N ILE A 108 -3.52 5.50 11.36
CA ILE A 108 -3.08 5.65 9.97
C ILE A 108 -2.33 6.97 9.81
N ILE A 109 -1.05 6.87 9.46
CA ILE A 109 -0.18 8.03 9.20
C ILE A 109 -0.04 8.19 7.70
N ILE A 110 -0.42 9.35 7.17
CA ILE A 110 -0.21 9.69 5.75
C ILE A 110 0.89 10.75 5.65
N ARG A 111 1.93 10.43 4.88
CA ARG A 111 3.07 11.31 4.65
C ARG A 111 3.41 11.41 3.17
N ALA A 112 4.02 12.50 2.78
CA ALA A 112 4.57 12.70 1.45
C ALA A 112 6.05 13.06 1.56
N ALA A 113 6.88 12.49 0.68
CA ALA A 113 8.33 12.68 0.67
C ALA A 113 8.91 12.43 -0.73
N LYS A 114 10.13 12.88 -0.97
CA LYS A 114 10.88 12.55 -2.19
C LYS A 114 11.57 11.20 -2.08
N LYS A 115 11.92 10.82 -0.86
CA LYS A 115 12.68 9.61 -0.54
C LYS A 115 12.09 8.91 0.67
N MET A 116 12.03 7.60 0.62
CA MET A 116 11.55 6.76 1.73
C MET A 116 12.49 5.57 1.90
N GLU A 117 12.92 5.33 3.11
CA GLU A 117 13.64 4.12 3.50
C GLU A 117 12.71 3.24 4.32
N ILE A 118 12.56 1.98 3.93
CA ILE A 118 11.68 1.02 4.60
C ILE A 118 12.50 -0.18 5.03
N ARG A 119 12.49 -0.49 6.31
CA ARG A 119 13.08 -1.68 6.90
C ARG A 119 12.00 -2.60 7.43
N CYS A 120 12.27 -3.89 7.44
CA CYS A 120 11.40 -4.90 8.03
C CYS A 120 12.20 -5.71 9.08
N ASN A 121 11.54 -6.14 10.13
CA ASN A 121 12.14 -7.01 11.16
C ASN A 121 12.37 -8.45 10.67
N GLU A 122 11.77 -8.86 9.57
CA GLU A 122 11.97 -10.17 8.95
C GLU A 122 12.86 -10.04 7.71
N GLU A 123 13.86 -10.89 7.62
CA GLU A 123 14.68 -11.03 6.43
C GLU A 123 13.84 -11.66 5.30
N ASN A 124 14.02 -11.17 4.08
CA ASN A 124 13.33 -11.68 2.88
C ASN A 124 11.80 -11.43 2.81
N PHE A 125 11.31 -10.38 3.48
CA PHE A 125 9.94 -9.94 3.22
C PHE A 125 9.83 -9.37 1.81
N ALA A 126 8.93 -9.96 1.00
CA ALA A 126 8.73 -9.53 -0.37
C ALA A 126 7.91 -8.23 -0.43
N ALA A 127 8.41 -7.26 -1.20
CA ALA A 127 7.64 -6.10 -1.59
C ALA A 127 6.93 -6.36 -2.92
N GLU A 128 5.73 -5.79 -3.06
CA GLU A 128 4.92 -5.86 -4.27
C GLU A 128 4.94 -4.49 -4.96
N LEU A 129 5.17 -4.49 -6.26
CA LEU A 129 5.04 -3.32 -7.12
C LEU A 129 4.06 -3.66 -8.24
N ASP A 130 2.92 -2.94 -8.27
CA ASP A 130 1.86 -3.11 -9.27
C ASP A 130 1.35 -4.55 -9.45
N GLY A 131 1.38 -5.36 -8.38
CA GLY A 131 0.91 -6.74 -8.35
C GLY A 131 2.00 -7.81 -8.49
N ASP A 132 3.24 -7.40 -8.74
CA ASP A 132 4.37 -8.31 -8.89
C ASP A 132 5.33 -8.22 -7.68
N ALA A 133 5.79 -9.36 -7.19
CA ALA A 133 6.85 -9.40 -6.18
C ALA A 133 8.19 -9.03 -6.84
N VAL A 134 8.76 -7.89 -6.45
CA VAL A 134 9.92 -7.33 -7.16
C VAL A 134 11.21 -7.37 -6.36
N THR A 135 11.13 -7.30 -5.04
CA THR A 135 12.32 -7.25 -4.18
C THR A 135 11.97 -7.59 -2.75
N THR A 136 12.96 -7.57 -1.88
CA THR A 136 12.82 -7.77 -0.43
C THR A 136 13.30 -6.54 0.34
N ALA A 137 12.79 -6.33 1.55
CA ALA A 137 13.31 -5.28 2.44
C ALA A 137 14.78 -5.58 2.85
N PRO A 138 15.61 -4.54 3.09
CA PRO A 138 15.28 -3.12 3.14
C PRO A 138 15.09 -2.50 1.75
N LEU A 139 14.22 -1.49 1.67
CA LEU A 139 13.89 -0.78 0.44
C LEU A 139 14.28 0.68 0.54
N LEU A 140 14.82 1.20 -0.55
CA LEU A 140 14.98 2.63 -0.79
C LEU A 140 14.11 3.00 -1.98
N ILE A 141 13.15 3.89 -1.77
CA ILE A 141 12.22 4.36 -2.79
C ILE A 141 12.47 5.86 -2.95
N GLU A 142 12.83 6.28 -4.15
CA GLU A 142 13.14 7.68 -4.45
C GLU A 142 12.37 8.14 -5.68
N MET A 143 12.08 9.45 -5.70
CA MET A 143 11.57 10.08 -6.91
C MET A 143 12.71 10.29 -7.90
N GLU A 144 12.49 9.84 -9.13
CA GLU A 144 13.42 10.12 -10.22
C GLU A 144 13.49 11.63 -10.47
N SER A 145 14.70 12.13 -10.69
CA SER A 145 14.95 13.57 -10.92
C SER A 145 14.43 14.05 -12.28
N GLU A 146 14.41 13.15 -13.28
CA GLU A 146 13.94 13.48 -14.62
C GLU A 146 12.51 12.96 -14.83
N PRO A 147 11.57 13.84 -15.18
CA PRO A 147 10.19 13.43 -15.42
C PRO A 147 10.08 12.65 -16.73
N ILE A 148 9.33 11.54 -16.69
CA ILE A 148 8.94 10.81 -17.90
C ILE A 148 7.92 11.65 -18.67
N LYS A 149 8.20 11.93 -19.94
CA LYS A 149 7.28 12.64 -20.82
C LYS A 149 6.36 11.63 -21.52
N PHE A 150 5.07 11.77 -21.34
CA PHE A 150 4.06 11.04 -22.10
C PHE A 150 3.63 11.88 -23.30
N LEU A 151 3.52 11.24 -24.45
CA LEU A 151 2.85 11.84 -25.61
C LEU A 151 1.34 11.75 -25.33
N ALA A 152 0.68 12.89 -25.30
CA ALA A 152 -0.76 13.01 -25.17
C ALA A 152 -1.43 12.96 -26.55
#